data_2e760b48f75697a2029bd3d8eeb3f65e
#
_entry.id   2e760b48f75697a2029bd3d8eeb3f65e
#
_cell.length_a   1.000
_cell.length_b   1.000
_cell.length_c   1.000
_cell.angle_alpha   90.00
_cell.angle_beta   90.00
_cell.angle_gamma   90.00
#
_symmetry.space_group_name_H-M   'P 1'
#
loop_
_entity.id
_entity.type
_entity.pdbx_description
1 polymer ?
#
loop_
_entity_poly.entity_id
_entity_poly.type
_entity_poly.pdbx_seq_one_letter_code
_entity_poly.pdbx_strand_id
1 'polypeptide(L)'
;MVFQFECTSYPTQTEHGKFAPRDIDMKYVKDTLIKYQKGLNDHSWNALFVENHDLGRCINKFGSLDYYEKSAKAIPVMNYFLKGTPYIYQGQELGMTNI
;
A
#
# COMPACT_ATOMS: atom_id res chain seq x y z
N MET A 1 -1.85 11.58 -14.28
CA MET A 1 -1.36 10.70 -13.19
C MET A 1 -2.55 9.89 -12.68
N VAL A 2 -2.34 8.62 -12.34
CA VAL A 2 -3.40 7.71 -11.90
C VAL A 2 -3.13 7.29 -10.46
N PHE A 3 -4.09 7.59 -9.56
CA PHE A 3 -4.12 7.09 -8.19
C PHE A 3 -4.95 5.81 -8.17
N GLN A 4 -4.31 4.65 -8.02
CA GLN A 4 -5.03 3.38 -7.96
C GLN A 4 -5.35 3.01 -6.51
N PHE A 5 -6.62 2.78 -6.23
CA PHE A 5 -7.10 2.37 -4.90
C PHE A 5 -7.34 0.86 -4.79
N GLU A 6 -7.24 0.12 -5.89
CA GLU A 6 -7.54 -1.31 -5.91
C GLU A 6 -6.69 -2.10 -4.91
N CYS A 7 -5.38 -1.85 -4.88
CA CYS A 7 -4.49 -2.48 -3.92
C CYS A 7 -4.69 -1.96 -2.49
N THR A 8 -4.78 -0.62 -2.34
CA THR A 8 -4.83 0.01 -1.03
C THR A 8 -6.19 -0.12 -0.35
N SER A 9 -7.27 -0.30 -1.10
CA SER A 9 -8.62 -0.48 -0.55
C SER A 9 -9.01 -1.95 -0.34
N TYR A 10 -8.29 -2.90 -0.97
CA TYR A 10 -8.62 -4.33 -0.90
C TYR A 10 -8.89 -4.85 0.52
N PRO A 11 -8.07 -4.51 1.51
CA PRO A 11 -8.31 -4.99 2.86
C PRO A 11 -9.41 -4.24 3.64
N THR A 12 -10.06 -3.24 3.07
CA THR A 12 -11.00 -2.39 3.82
C THR A 12 -12.42 -2.94 3.91
N GLN A 13 -12.73 -3.95 3.13
CA GLN A 13 -14.08 -4.54 3.07
C GLN A 13 -14.17 -5.78 3.96
N THR A 14 -14.29 -5.62 5.27
CA THR A 14 -14.59 -6.72 6.19
C THR A 14 -15.72 -6.35 7.13
N GLU A 15 -16.32 -7.41 7.71
CA GLU A 15 -17.31 -7.35 8.78
C GLU A 15 -16.81 -6.57 10.03
N HIS A 16 -15.49 -6.46 10.20
CA HIS A 16 -14.84 -5.83 11.35
C HIS A 16 -14.30 -4.40 11.07
N GLY A 17 -14.64 -3.82 9.92
CA GLY A 17 -14.26 -2.46 9.56
C GLY A 17 -12.89 -2.31 8.92
N LYS A 18 -12.62 -1.11 8.42
CA LYS A 18 -11.45 -0.81 7.57
C LYS A 18 -10.08 -0.82 8.28
N PHE A 19 -10.07 -0.79 9.61
CA PHE A 19 -8.84 -0.78 10.41
C PHE A 19 -8.53 -2.14 11.06
N ALA A 20 -9.40 -3.13 10.90
CA ALA A 20 -9.19 -4.45 11.49
C ALA A 20 -7.98 -5.17 10.88
N PRO A 21 -7.15 -5.84 11.70
CA PRO A 21 -6.08 -6.70 11.21
C PRO A 21 -6.63 -7.81 10.33
N ARG A 22 -5.87 -8.21 9.30
CA ARG A 22 -6.24 -9.33 8.44
C ARG A 22 -5.05 -9.88 7.68
N ASP A 23 -5.20 -11.13 7.25
CA ASP A 23 -4.26 -11.74 6.34
C ASP A 23 -4.42 -11.13 4.94
N ILE A 24 -3.31 -10.71 4.39
CA ILE A 24 -3.26 -10.15 3.04
C ILE A 24 -2.88 -11.24 2.06
N ASP A 25 -3.67 -11.36 1.01
CA ASP A 25 -3.28 -12.13 -0.16
C ASP A 25 -2.20 -11.37 -0.96
N MET A 26 -0.95 -11.72 -0.71
CA MET A 26 0.20 -11.11 -1.40
C MET A 26 0.21 -11.39 -2.91
N LYS A 27 -0.46 -12.48 -3.35
CA LYS A 27 -0.62 -12.73 -4.78
C LYS A 27 -1.53 -11.66 -5.41
N TYR A 28 -2.64 -11.33 -4.76
CA TYR A 28 -3.52 -10.26 -5.21
C TYR A 28 -2.80 -8.91 -5.28
N VAL A 29 -2.03 -8.56 -4.25
CA VAL A 29 -1.23 -7.32 -4.22
C VAL A 29 -0.27 -7.29 -5.40
N LYS A 30 0.49 -8.35 -5.62
CA LYS A 30 1.44 -8.48 -6.73
C LYS A 30 0.75 -8.36 -8.09
N ASP A 31 -0.34 -9.08 -8.30
CA ASP A 31 -1.06 -9.08 -9.57
C ASP A 31 -1.64 -7.68 -9.87
N THR A 32 -2.16 -6.99 -8.85
CA THR A 32 -2.66 -5.61 -8.97
C THR A 32 -1.53 -4.65 -9.33
N LEU A 33 -0.39 -4.70 -8.66
CA LEU A 33 0.76 -3.86 -8.99
C LEU A 33 1.25 -4.10 -10.43
N ILE A 34 1.35 -5.35 -10.85
CA ILE A 34 1.74 -5.71 -12.23
C ILE A 34 0.73 -5.16 -13.25
N LYS A 35 -0.57 -5.29 -12.97
CA LYS A 35 -1.63 -4.76 -13.82
C LYS A 35 -1.44 -3.27 -14.11
N TYR A 36 -1.17 -2.46 -13.06
CA TYR A 36 -0.97 -1.02 -13.22
C TYR A 36 0.40 -0.67 -13.81
N GLN A 37 1.44 -1.45 -13.55
CA GLN A 37 2.76 -1.24 -14.17
C GLN A 37 2.76 -1.52 -15.69
N LYS A 38 1.96 -2.49 -16.14
CA LYS A 38 1.85 -2.88 -17.56
C LYS A 38 0.73 -2.16 -18.31
N GLY A 39 -0.37 -1.84 -17.61
CA GLY A 39 -1.60 -1.33 -18.22
C GLY A 39 -1.56 0.18 -18.50
N LEU A 40 -0.72 0.93 -17.81
CA LEU A 40 -0.54 2.34 -18.08
C LEU A 40 0.41 2.52 -19.27
N ASN A 41 -0.13 3.05 -20.36
CA ASN A 41 0.62 3.36 -21.56
C ASN A 41 1.43 4.66 -21.41
N ASP A 42 2.07 5.11 -22.50
CA ASP A 42 2.94 6.29 -22.50
C ASP A 42 2.22 7.61 -22.14
N HIS A 43 0.90 7.61 -22.12
CA HIS A 43 0.07 8.78 -21.76
C HIS A 43 -0.34 8.83 -20.29
N SER A 44 -0.03 7.80 -19.51
CA SER A 44 -0.45 7.66 -18.12
C SER A 44 0.72 7.35 -17.19
N TRP A 45 0.66 7.86 -15.96
CA TRP A 45 1.72 7.74 -14.97
C TRP A 45 1.16 7.37 -13.60
N ASN A 46 1.79 6.41 -12.92
CA ASN A 46 1.35 5.96 -11.61
C ASN A 46 1.68 6.97 -10.50
N ALA A 47 0.70 7.20 -9.63
CA ALA A 47 0.94 7.72 -8.30
C ALA A 47 1.14 6.54 -7.34
N LEU A 48 2.33 6.40 -6.80
CA LEU A 48 2.72 5.29 -5.92
C LEU A 48 2.46 5.69 -4.46
N PHE A 49 1.41 5.14 -3.87
CA PHE A 49 1.06 5.38 -2.47
C PHE A 49 0.55 4.09 -1.82
N VAL A 50 0.69 3.97 -0.52
CA VAL A 50 0.23 2.80 0.26
C VAL A 50 -0.66 3.19 1.43
N GLU A 51 -0.63 4.46 1.84
CA GLU A 51 -1.50 5.02 2.86
C GLU A 51 -1.83 6.49 2.58
N ASN A 52 -2.90 6.98 3.16
CA ASN A 52 -3.32 8.39 3.11
C ASN A 52 -4.25 8.70 4.29
N HIS A 53 -4.84 9.91 4.32
CA HIS A 53 -5.74 10.36 5.38
C HIS A 53 -7.04 9.54 5.53
N ASP A 54 -7.44 8.78 4.50
CA ASP A 54 -8.65 7.95 4.51
C ASP A 54 -8.38 6.47 4.83
N LEU A 55 -7.11 6.07 4.83
CA LEU A 55 -6.69 4.67 4.97
C LEU A 55 -5.96 4.45 6.29
N GLY A 56 -6.02 3.23 6.80
CA GLY A 56 -5.16 2.80 7.89
C GLY A 56 -3.70 2.78 7.49
N ARG A 57 -2.81 2.83 8.49
CA ARG A 57 -1.37 2.81 8.28
C ARG A 57 -0.92 1.54 7.54
N CYS A 58 0.00 1.69 6.62
CA CYS A 58 0.42 0.61 5.72
C CYS A 58 1.05 -0.57 6.46
N ILE A 59 1.74 -0.33 7.57
CA ILE A 59 2.29 -1.40 8.43
C ILE A 59 1.18 -2.28 8.99
N ASN A 60 0.10 -1.68 9.48
CA ASN A 60 -1.04 -2.44 10.01
C ASN A 60 -1.79 -3.20 8.93
N LYS A 61 -1.74 -2.72 7.70
CA LYS A 61 -2.43 -3.30 6.56
C LYS A 61 -1.62 -4.38 5.83
N PHE A 62 -0.38 -4.10 5.50
CA PHE A 62 0.47 -4.93 4.64
C PHE A 62 1.61 -5.63 5.40
N GLY A 63 1.87 -5.21 6.62
CA GLY A 63 2.98 -5.72 7.43
C GLY A 63 2.53 -6.60 8.58
N SER A 64 3.50 -6.91 9.43
CA SER A 64 3.30 -7.60 10.71
C SER A 64 3.93 -6.78 11.82
N LEU A 65 3.17 -6.55 12.89
CA LEU A 65 3.69 -5.82 14.06
C LEU A 65 4.74 -6.62 14.83
N ASP A 66 4.72 -7.96 14.73
CA ASP A 66 5.75 -8.83 15.30
C ASP A 66 7.10 -8.67 14.60
N TYR A 67 7.06 -8.24 13.33
CA TYR A 67 8.24 -7.94 12.51
C TYR A 67 8.24 -6.48 12.05
N TYR A 68 7.97 -5.57 12.98
CA TYR A 68 7.75 -4.15 12.73
C TYR A 68 8.81 -3.51 11.83
N GLU A 69 10.09 -3.57 12.22
CA GLU A 69 11.16 -2.94 11.44
C GLU A 69 11.30 -3.50 10.03
N LYS A 70 11.15 -4.82 9.89
CA LYS A 70 11.22 -5.49 8.59
C LYS A 70 10.05 -5.06 7.69
N SER A 71 8.85 -4.99 8.26
CA SER A 71 7.66 -4.52 7.58
C SER A 71 7.79 -3.07 7.14
N ALA A 72 8.24 -2.20 8.05
CA ALA A 72 8.45 -0.77 7.78
C ALA A 72 9.45 -0.51 6.64
N LYS A 73 10.43 -1.39 6.46
CA LYS A 73 11.42 -1.31 5.38
C LYS A 73 10.95 -1.99 4.09
N ALA A 74 10.26 -3.12 4.18
CA ALA A 74 9.83 -3.90 3.03
C ALA A 74 8.71 -3.21 2.22
N ILE A 75 7.76 -2.58 2.89
CA ILE A 75 6.62 -1.92 2.24
C ILE A 75 7.06 -0.78 1.31
N PRO A 76 7.92 0.18 1.74
CA PRO A 76 8.47 1.19 0.84
C PRO A 76 9.24 0.60 -0.35
N VAL A 77 10.06 -0.43 -0.12
CA VAL A 77 10.79 -1.10 -1.20
C VAL A 77 9.81 -1.69 -2.22
N MET A 78 8.78 -2.41 -1.76
CA MET A 78 7.77 -3.00 -2.65
C MET A 78 7.08 -1.94 -3.52
N ASN A 79 6.80 -0.76 -2.98
CA ASN A 79 5.98 0.24 -3.66
C ASN A 79 6.80 1.30 -4.40
N TYR A 80 7.83 1.87 -3.78
CA TYR A 80 8.49 3.07 -4.31
C TYR A 80 9.58 2.80 -5.35
N PHE A 81 9.97 1.55 -5.55
CA PHE A 81 10.85 1.14 -6.65
C PHE A 81 10.10 0.77 -7.95
N LEU A 82 8.77 0.87 -7.95
CA LEU A 82 7.96 0.74 -9.16
C LEU A 82 8.05 2.00 -10.04
N LYS A 83 7.68 1.87 -11.31
CA LYS A 83 7.59 3.02 -12.23
C LYS A 83 6.41 3.90 -11.82
N GLY A 84 6.70 5.14 -11.38
CA GLY A 84 5.71 6.10 -10.93
C GLY A 84 6.32 7.20 -10.06
N THR A 85 5.46 8.07 -9.52
CA THR A 85 5.85 9.10 -8.56
C THR A 85 5.43 8.68 -7.15
N PRO A 86 6.39 8.55 -6.20
CA PRO A 86 6.05 8.20 -4.82
C PRO A 86 5.32 9.34 -4.11
N TYR A 87 4.28 8.97 -3.36
CA TYR A 87 3.54 9.84 -2.45
C TYR A 87 3.69 9.26 -1.04
N ILE A 88 4.39 9.97 -0.18
CA ILE A 88 4.65 9.56 1.19
C ILE A 88 3.73 10.36 2.11
N TYR A 89 2.87 9.64 2.85
CA TYR A 89 1.99 10.27 3.82
C TYR A 89 2.76 10.59 5.10
N GLN A 90 2.45 11.72 5.74
CA GLN A 90 3.13 12.15 6.96
C GLN A 90 3.15 11.06 8.04
N GLY A 91 4.32 10.78 8.59
CA GLY A 91 4.56 9.73 9.60
C GLY A 91 4.84 8.35 9.01
N GLN A 92 4.64 8.15 7.70
CA GLN A 92 4.97 6.89 7.03
C GLN A 92 6.48 6.64 7.07
N GLU A 93 7.29 7.68 6.94
CA GLU A 93 8.76 7.63 7.03
C GLU A 93 9.26 7.18 8.41
N LEU A 94 8.43 7.35 9.43
CA LEU A 94 8.69 6.90 10.81
C LEU A 94 8.11 5.50 11.09
N GLY A 95 7.38 4.94 10.13
CA GLY A 95 6.70 3.67 10.32
C GLY A 95 5.53 3.74 11.31
N MET A 96 4.80 4.85 11.38
CA MET A 96 3.67 4.99 12.30
C MET A 96 2.63 3.90 12.10
N THR A 97 2.09 3.42 13.24
CA THR A 97 1.00 2.44 13.29
C THR A 97 -0.35 3.13 13.52
N ASN A 98 -1.45 2.38 13.35
CA ASN A 98 -2.76 2.86 13.77
C ASN A 98 -2.77 3.13 15.29
N ILE A 99 -3.53 4.14 15.70
CA ILE A 99 -3.76 4.51 17.09
C ILE A 99 -5.01 3.77 17.58
#